data_a2993bf0bda20395cb8bd7554c48d63d
#
_entry.id   a2993bf0bda20395cb8bd7554c48d63d
#
_cell.length_a   1.000
_cell.length_b   1.000
_cell.length_c   1.000
_cell.angle_alpha   90.00
_cell.angle_beta   90.00
_cell.angle_gamma   90.00
#
_symmetry.space_group_name_H-M   'P 1'
#
loop_
_entity.id
_entity.type
_entity.pdbx_description
1 polymer ?
#
loop_
_entity_poly.entity_id
_entity_poly.type
_entity_poly.pdbx_seq_one_letter_code
_entity_poly.pdbx_strand_id
1 'polypeptide(L)'
;MAGQPPISPWWSAGRHADRRPFLLARGAVTRAVRTWFEEQEFTEVETAILQLSPGNETHLHAPATELTGEDGSRSRRYLRTSPEFACKKLLAAGESRIFEFARVFRDRERGDLHLPEFTMLEWYRANAAYDVIMADTVAVIVRAAQTTGISQFAFRGRSADPFVAPEFLTVAAAFQRYAGIDLLATVTYGEGDRAALAAAASGKIRIAADDTWSDLFSKILVEHVEPHLGQGRLTVLYEYPAPESALARTKHADPRVAERFEVYACGVELANGFGELTDAVEQRRRFEDSMEEKARRYGERYPIDEDFLAAVGVMPPASGVALGFDRLAMLATGAVRIDQVVWTPPAGEA
;
A
#
# COMPACT_ATOMS: atom_id res chain seq x y z
N MET A 1 4.46 -37.90 21.66
CA MET A 1 4.33 -36.44 21.65
C MET A 1 2.84 -36.14 21.53
N ALA A 2 2.21 -35.59 22.57
CA ALA A 2 0.81 -35.16 22.51
C ALA A 2 0.74 -33.97 21.55
N GLY A 3 0.04 -34.15 20.42
CA GLY A 3 -0.19 -33.07 19.49
C GLY A 3 -0.91 -31.92 20.19
N GLN A 4 -0.51 -30.66 19.88
CA GLN A 4 -1.27 -29.48 20.31
C GLN A 4 -2.74 -29.69 19.93
N PRO A 5 -3.71 -29.39 20.83
CA PRO A 5 -5.10 -29.48 20.46
C PRO A 5 -5.38 -28.63 19.23
N PRO A 6 -6.21 -29.08 18.28
CA PRO A 6 -6.51 -28.32 17.07
C PRO A 6 -7.07 -26.95 17.49
N ILE A 7 -6.50 -25.90 16.89
CA ILE A 7 -6.97 -24.53 17.12
C ILE A 7 -8.46 -24.47 16.76
N SER A 8 -9.30 -24.02 17.70
CA SER A 8 -10.73 -23.89 17.45
C SER A 8 -10.99 -23.02 16.21
N PRO A 9 -11.85 -23.44 15.28
CA PRO A 9 -12.12 -22.68 14.08
C PRO A 9 -12.71 -21.30 14.42
N TRP A 10 -12.46 -20.29 13.59
CA TRP A 10 -12.90 -18.89 13.82
C TRP A 10 -14.42 -18.76 14.05
N TRP A 11 -15.23 -19.68 13.50
CA TRP A 11 -16.69 -19.71 13.64
C TRP A 11 -17.17 -20.42 14.92
N SER A 12 -16.30 -20.99 15.75
CA SER A 12 -16.72 -21.52 17.04
C SER A 12 -17.27 -20.39 17.92
N ALA A 13 -18.35 -20.68 18.68
CA ALA A 13 -19.08 -19.64 19.41
C ALA A 13 -18.19 -18.83 20.36
N GLY A 14 -17.27 -19.49 21.10
CA GLY A 14 -16.33 -18.80 22.00
C GLY A 14 -15.38 -17.88 21.24
N ARG A 15 -14.68 -18.41 20.24
CA ARG A 15 -13.73 -17.61 19.45
C ARG A 15 -14.41 -16.46 18.70
N HIS A 16 -15.62 -16.69 18.17
CA HIS A 16 -16.39 -15.62 17.55
C HIS A 16 -16.80 -14.55 18.57
N ALA A 17 -17.23 -14.95 19.78
CA ALA A 17 -17.59 -14.01 20.84
C ALA A 17 -16.42 -13.10 21.23
N ASP A 18 -15.19 -13.64 21.33
CA ASP A 18 -13.98 -12.88 21.64
C ASP A 18 -13.64 -11.86 20.55
N ARG A 19 -13.90 -12.18 19.27
CA ARG A 19 -13.63 -11.28 18.14
C ARG A 19 -14.74 -10.24 17.89
N ARG A 20 -15.97 -10.56 18.31
CA ARG A 20 -17.16 -9.78 17.98
C ARG A 20 -17.06 -8.29 18.34
N PRO A 21 -16.47 -7.85 19.46
CA PRO A 21 -16.29 -6.42 19.74
C PRO A 21 -15.46 -5.70 18.66
N PHE A 22 -14.35 -6.29 18.22
CA PHE A 22 -13.50 -5.72 17.15
C PHE A 22 -14.24 -5.64 15.81
N LEU A 23 -15.03 -6.67 15.48
CA LEU A 23 -15.82 -6.71 14.24
C LEU A 23 -16.91 -5.63 14.21
N LEU A 24 -17.58 -5.38 15.33
CA LEU A 24 -18.58 -4.32 15.46
C LEU A 24 -17.94 -2.93 15.39
N ALA A 25 -16.80 -2.73 16.06
CA ALA A 25 -16.04 -1.49 16.03
C ALA A 25 -15.52 -1.20 14.60
N ARG A 26 -15.01 -2.23 13.90
CA ARG A 26 -14.66 -2.11 12.47
C ARG A 26 -15.83 -1.61 11.63
N GLY A 27 -17.03 -2.15 11.84
CA GLY A 27 -18.25 -1.70 11.15
C GLY A 27 -18.60 -0.25 11.46
N ALA A 28 -18.37 0.22 12.68
CA ALA A 28 -18.54 1.61 13.05
C ALA A 28 -17.51 2.51 12.34
N VAL A 29 -16.24 2.11 12.32
CA VAL A 29 -15.16 2.82 11.59
C VAL A 29 -15.50 2.91 10.10
N THR A 30 -15.94 1.81 9.46
CA THR A 30 -16.35 1.82 8.04
C THR A 30 -17.40 2.88 7.76
N ARG A 31 -18.47 2.95 8.58
CA ARG A 31 -19.52 3.97 8.42
C ARG A 31 -19.00 5.39 8.62
N ALA A 32 -18.21 5.61 9.66
CA ALA A 32 -17.68 6.94 9.96
C ALA A 32 -16.72 7.46 8.87
N VAL A 33 -15.93 6.57 8.28
CA VAL A 33 -15.03 6.91 7.16
C VAL A 33 -15.83 7.18 5.88
N ARG A 34 -16.89 6.39 5.57
CA ARG A 34 -17.80 6.71 4.44
C ARG A 34 -18.43 8.08 4.60
N THR A 35 -18.97 8.39 5.78
CA THR A 35 -19.55 9.71 6.04
C THR A 35 -18.51 10.83 5.86
N TRP A 36 -17.28 10.62 6.28
CA TRP A 36 -16.21 11.59 6.05
C TRP A 36 -15.96 11.83 4.54
N PHE A 37 -15.91 10.77 3.71
CA PHE A 37 -15.78 10.92 2.27
C PHE A 37 -16.98 11.62 1.63
N GLU A 38 -18.19 11.30 2.04
CA GLU A 38 -19.42 11.97 1.59
C GLU A 38 -19.40 13.46 1.94
N GLU A 39 -19.00 13.83 3.17
CA GLU A 39 -18.80 15.21 3.62
C GLU A 39 -17.75 15.98 2.80
N GLN A 40 -16.77 15.28 2.22
CA GLN A 40 -15.74 15.81 1.33
C GLN A 40 -16.12 15.71 -0.16
N GLU A 41 -17.38 15.43 -0.47
CA GLU A 41 -17.94 15.32 -1.84
C GLU A 41 -17.26 14.26 -2.71
N PHE A 42 -16.84 13.13 -2.12
CA PHE A 42 -16.38 11.97 -2.88
C PHE A 42 -17.54 11.08 -3.28
N THR A 43 -17.42 10.47 -4.44
CA THR A 43 -18.30 9.39 -4.92
C THR A 43 -17.73 8.03 -4.55
N GLU A 44 -18.50 7.19 -3.83
CA GLU A 44 -18.13 5.78 -3.65
C GLU A 44 -18.32 5.03 -4.97
N VAL A 45 -17.28 4.36 -5.44
CA VAL A 45 -17.31 3.56 -6.66
C VAL A 45 -17.09 2.09 -6.35
N GLU A 46 -17.55 1.23 -7.25
CA GLU A 46 -17.29 -0.21 -7.24
C GLU A 46 -16.64 -0.61 -8.55
N THR A 47 -15.41 -1.09 -8.49
CA THR A 47 -14.67 -1.49 -9.70
C THR A 47 -14.51 -2.99 -9.81
N ALA A 48 -14.27 -3.48 -11.03
CA ALA A 48 -14.20 -4.91 -11.30
C ALA A 48 -13.04 -5.59 -10.58
N ILE A 49 -13.30 -6.73 -9.94
CA ILE A 49 -12.29 -7.56 -9.28
C ILE A 49 -11.44 -8.33 -10.29
N LEU A 50 -12.08 -8.85 -11.36
CA LEU A 50 -11.40 -9.60 -12.41
C LEU A 50 -10.73 -8.65 -13.40
N GLN A 51 -9.41 -8.71 -13.47
CA GLN A 51 -8.59 -7.83 -14.29
C GLN A 51 -7.85 -8.60 -15.40
N LEU A 52 -7.53 -7.90 -16.49
CA LEU A 52 -6.61 -8.39 -17.51
C LEU A 52 -5.17 -8.41 -16.97
N SER A 53 -4.78 -7.33 -16.34
CA SER A 53 -3.51 -7.18 -15.60
C SER A 53 -3.81 -6.84 -14.15
N PRO A 54 -3.21 -7.53 -13.18
CA PRO A 54 -3.43 -7.24 -11.75
C PRO A 54 -2.60 -6.05 -11.23
N GLY A 55 -1.81 -5.43 -12.08
CA GLY A 55 -0.74 -4.48 -11.78
C GLY A 55 0.62 -5.06 -12.19
N ASN A 56 1.53 -4.18 -12.57
CA ASN A 56 2.84 -4.57 -13.11
C ASN A 56 3.97 -4.24 -12.11
N GLU A 57 3.79 -4.61 -10.84
CA GLU A 57 4.80 -4.48 -9.80
C GLU A 57 5.61 -5.77 -9.64
N THR A 58 6.92 -5.64 -9.45
CA THR A 58 7.86 -6.78 -9.40
C THR A 58 7.50 -7.78 -8.31
N HIS A 59 7.18 -7.31 -7.11
CA HIS A 59 7.04 -8.14 -5.91
C HIS A 59 5.59 -8.47 -5.53
N LEU A 60 4.58 -7.89 -6.19
CA LEU A 60 3.18 -8.23 -5.95
C LEU A 60 2.75 -9.44 -6.78
N HIS A 61 2.15 -10.42 -6.12
CA HIS A 61 1.68 -11.65 -6.75
C HIS A 61 0.15 -11.72 -6.67
N ALA A 62 -0.49 -11.96 -7.82
CA ALA A 62 -1.94 -12.02 -7.96
C ALA A 62 -2.42 -13.45 -8.23
N PRO A 63 -3.47 -13.93 -7.55
CA PRO A 63 -4.14 -15.17 -7.94
C PRO A 63 -4.69 -15.07 -9.36
N ALA A 64 -4.46 -16.09 -10.19
CA ALA A 64 -4.95 -16.18 -11.54
C ALA A 64 -6.20 -17.06 -11.62
N THR A 65 -7.11 -16.77 -12.57
CA THR A 65 -8.26 -17.57 -12.91
C THR A 65 -8.48 -17.62 -14.41
N GLU A 66 -9.35 -18.49 -14.89
CA GLU A 66 -9.77 -18.59 -16.28
C GLU A 66 -11.27 -18.29 -16.41
N LEU A 67 -11.63 -17.47 -17.37
CA LEU A 67 -13.00 -17.30 -17.82
C LEU A 67 -13.23 -18.14 -19.08
N THR A 68 -14.38 -18.81 -19.15
CA THR A 68 -14.82 -19.55 -20.34
C THR A 68 -15.88 -18.72 -21.04
N GLY A 69 -15.66 -18.39 -22.31
CA GLY A 69 -16.63 -17.71 -23.15
C GLY A 69 -17.76 -18.66 -23.60
N GLU A 70 -18.86 -18.12 -24.16
CA GLU A 70 -19.97 -18.89 -24.67
C GLU A 70 -19.58 -19.84 -25.81
N ASP A 71 -18.54 -19.47 -26.57
CA ASP A 71 -17.94 -20.26 -27.63
C ASP A 71 -16.94 -21.33 -27.12
N GLY A 72 -16.78 -21.47 -25.80
CA GLY A 72 -15.83 -22.37 -25.17
C GLY A 72 -14.39 -21.84 -25.15
N SER A 73 -14.13 -20.63 -25.66
CA SER A 73 -12.81 -19.99 -25.57
C SER A 73 -12.41 -19.74 -24.10
N ARG A 74 -11.12 -19.84 -23.80
CA ARG A 74 -10.59 -19.57 -22.46
C ARG A 74 -9.75 -18.32 -22.46
N SER A 75 -9.97 -17.46 -21.45
CA SER A 75 -9.22 -16.25 -21.26
C SER A 75 -8.71 -16.14 -19.83
N ARG A 76 -7.40 -15.97 -19.66
CA ARG A 76 -6.78 -15.79 -18.35
C ARG A 76 -7.16 -14.43 -17.78
N ARG A 77 -7.48 -14.41 -16.50
CA ARG A 77 -7.75 -13.21 -15.71
C ARG A 77 -7.04 -13.34 -14.37
N TYR A 78 -6.96 -12.21 -13.66
CA TYR A 78 -6.36 -12.12 -12.35
C TYR A 78 -7.34 -11.47 -11.39
N LEU A 79 -7.29 -11.87 -10.13
CA LEU A 79 -7.90 -11.12 -9.04
C LEU A 79 -7.01 -9.90 -8.75
N ARG A 80 -7.62 -8.71 -8.67
CA ARG A 80 -6.90 -7.45 -8.48
C ARG A 80 -6.08 -7.41 -7.20
N THR A 81 -4.88 -6.85 -7.24
CA THR A 81 -4.04 -6.54 -6.06
C THR A 81 -4.34 -5.16 -5.49
N SER A 82 -5.04 -4.31 -6.27
CA SER A 82 -5.50 -2.96 -5.98
C SER A 82 -6.58 -2.58 -7.01
N PRO A 83 -7.52 -1.67 -6.72
CA PRO A 83 -8.46 -1.10 -7.69
C PRO A 83 -7.83 0.01 -8.56
N GLU A 84 -6.56 0.38 -8.36
CA GLU A 84 -5.87 1.54 -8.94
C GLU A 84 -6.10 1.70 -10.45
N PHE A 85 -5.90 0.62 -11.24
CA PHE A 85 -6.05 0.71 -12.70
C PHE A 85 -7.46 1.09 -13.12
N ALA A 86 -8.46 0.55 -12.44
CA ALA A 86 -9.85 0.88 -12.72
C ALA A 86 -10.22 2.29 -12.23
N CYS A 87 -9.75 2.69 -11.05
CA CYS A 87 -9.95 4.04 -10.53
C CYS A 87 -9.32 5.12 -11.43
N LYS A 88 -8.11 4.89 -11.94
CA LYS A 88 -7.47 5.82 -12.89
C LYS A 88 -8.21 5.91 -14.23
N LYS A 89 -8.81 4.81 -14.71
CA LYS A 89 -9.72 4.85 -15.87
C LYS A 89 -10.98 5.68 -15.60
N LEU A 90 -11.52 5.65 -14.37
CA LEU A 90 -12.64 6.53 -13.98
C LEU A 90 -12.23 8.01 -13.94
N LEU A 91 -11.01 8.33 -13.47
CA LEU A 91 -10.48 9.71 -13.57
C LEU A 91 -10.35 10.17 -15.02
N ALA A 92 -9.88 9.29 -15.91
CA ALA A 92 -9.83 9.57 -17.35
C ALA A 92 -11.22 9.74 -17.97
N ALA A 93 -12.25 9.07 -17.44
CA ALA A 93 -13.64 9.21 -17.84
C ALA A 93 -14.32 10.49 -17.31
N GLY A 94 -13.64 11.27 -16.44
CA GLY A 94 -14.13 12.55 -15.94
C GLY A 94 -14.53 12.58 -14.47
N GLU A 95 -14.40 11.48 -13.75
CA GLU A 95 -14.59 11.50 -12.29
C GLU A 95 -13.50 12.34 -11.62
N SER A 96 -13.86 13.06 -10.55
CA SER A 96 -12.94 14.01 -9.91
C SER A 96 -12.53 13.65 -8.49
N ARG A 97 -13.44 13.04 -7.72
CA ARG A 97 -13.22 12.61 -6.34
C ARG A 97 -13.92 11.28 -6.14
N ILE A 98 -13.15 10.21 -6.07
CA ILE A 98 -13.68 8.85 -5.94
C ILE A 98 -13.01 8.11 -4.80
N PHE A 99 -13.74 7.19 -4.16
CA PHE A 99 -13.17 6.25 -3.20
C PHE A 99 -13.82 4.88 -3.33
N GLU A 100 -13.11 3.84 -2.92
CA GLU A 100 -13.60 2.47 -2.89
C GLU A 100 -13.10 1.71 -1.66
N PHE A 101 -14.01 1.03 -0.95
CA PHE A 101 -13.65 -0.06 -0.04
C PHE A 101 -13.50 -1.34 -0.85
N ALA A 102 -12.31 -1.57 -1.37
CA ALA A 102 -12.03 -2.61 -2.33
C ALA A 102 -11.65 -3.95 -1.68
N ARG A 103 -12.23 -5.07 -2.16
CA ARG A 103 -11.64 -6.38 -1.91
C ARG A 103 -10.48 -6.59 -2.86
N VAL A 104 -9.32 -6.92 -2.29
CA VAL A 104 -8.08 -7.12 -3.02
C VAL A 104 -7.40 -8.41 -2.58
N PHE A 105 -6.55 -8.95 -3.46
CA PHE A 105 -5.98 -10.27 -3.31
C PHE A 105 -4.48 -10.21 -3.60
N ARG A 106 -3.67 -10.65 -2.64
CA ARG A 106 -2.22 -10.75 -2.82
C ARG A 106 -1.75 -12.12 -2.39
N ASP A 107 -1.19 -12.85 -3.33
CA ASP A 107 -0.60 -14.16 -3.05
C ASP A 107 0.74 -13.99 -2.33
N ARG A 108 1.12 -15.01 -1.56
CA ARG A 108 2.36 -15.06 -0.75
C ARG A 108 2.41 -14.06 0.41
N GLU A 109 1.35 -13.31 0.68
CA GLU A 109 1.26 -12.39 1.82
C GLU A 109 0.45 -13.04 2.94
N ARG A 110 1.13 -13.45 4.02
CA ARG A 110 0.53 -14.09 5.20
C ARG A 110 1.27 -13.69 6.47
N GLY A 111 0.52 -13.44 7.54
CA GLY A 111 1.08 -13.11 8.83
C GLY A 111 0.12 -12.33 9.72
N ASP A 112 0.63 -11.83 10.84
CA ASP A 112 -0.18 -11.07 11.82
C ASP A 112 -0.78 -9.78 11.24
N LEU A 113 -0.16 -9.23 10.19
CA LEU A 113 -0.55 -7.99 9.51
C LEU A 113 -1.02 -8.20 8.06
N HIS A 114 -1.05 -9.44 7.57
CA HIS A 114 -1.34 -9.76 6.17
C HIS A 114 -2.28 -10.94 6.05
N LEU A 115 -3.25 -10.80 5.16
CA LEU A 115 -4.10 -11.88 4.68
C LEU A 115 -4.07 -11.88 3.15
N PRO A 116 -4.22 -13.04 2.49
CA PRO A 116 -4.21 -13.11 1.03
C PRO A 116 -5.44 -12.45 0.38
N GLU A 117 -6.51 -12.24 1.14
CA GLU A 117 -7.69 -11.45 0.81
C GLU A 117 -7.95 -10.46 1.93
N PHE A 118 -8.01 -9.17 1.60
CA PHE A 118 -8.20 -8.10 2.58
C PHE A 118 -8.97 -6.92 2.01
N THR A 119 -9.34 -5.97 2.86
CA THR A 119 -9.99 -4.73 2.45
C THR A 119 -8.94 -3.63 2.35
N MET A 120 -8.85 -3.04 1.18
CA MET A 120 -8.11 -1.82 0.88
C MET A 120 -9.12 -0.67 0.75
N LEU A 121 -8.77 0.49 1.25
CA LEU A 121 -9.50 1.72 1.03
C LEU A 121 -8.63 2.59 0.13
N GLU A 122 -9.09 2.84 -1.10
CA GLU A 122 -8.39 3.72 -2.04
C GLU A 122 -9.25 4.93 -2.39
N TRP A 123 -8.61 6.08 -2.56
CA TRP A 123 -9.29 7.30 -3.02
C TRP A 123 -8.35 8.17 -3.83
N TYR A 124 -8.98 8.97 -4.69
CA TYR A 124 -8.30 9.80 -5.68
C TYR A 124 -8.94 11.18 -5.76
N ARG A 125 -8.11 12.20 -5.97
CA ARG A 125 -8.51 13.58 -6.29
C ARG A 125 -7.88 14.02 -7.60
N ALA A 126 -8.70 14.31 -8.62
CA ALA A 126 -8.27 14.99 -9.82
C ALA A 126 -7.89 16.45 -9.51
N ASN A 127 -6.87 16.94 -10.20
CA ASN A 127 -6.36 18.32 -10.08
C ASN A 127 -5.94 18.73 -8.65
N ALA A 128 -5.56 17.78 -7.82
CA ALA A 128 -5.06 18.04 -6.48
C ALA A 128 -3.58 17.66 -6.36
N ALA A 129 -2.84 18.44 -5.59
CA ALA A 129 -1.46 18.12 -5.23
C ALA A 129 -1.42 16.99 -4.18
N TYR A 130 -0.31 16.26 -4.12
CA TYR A 130 -0.22 15.07 -3.27
C TYR A 130 -0.18 15.38 -1.76
N ASP A 131 0.14 16.60 -1.36
CA ASP A 131 0.02 17.05 0.03
C ASP A 131 -1.44 17.09 0.52
N VAL A 132 -2.39 17.35 -0.38
CA VAL A 132 -3.83 17.26 -0.07
C VAL A 132 -4.23 15.81 0.29
N ILE A 133 -3.75 14.82 -0.48
CA ILE A 133 -3.99 13.40 -0.18
C ILE A 133 -3.29 12.96 1.10
N MET A 134 -2.11 13.48 1.41
CA MET A 134 -1.47 13.25 2.72
C MET A 134 -2.36 13.73 3.87
N ALA A 135 -2.94 14.93 3.74
CA ALA A 135 -3.85 15.48 4.75
C ALA A 135 -5.14 14.64 4.88
N ASP A 136 -5.73 14.22 3.77
CA ASP A 136 -6.88 13.31 3.77
C ASP A 136 -6.55 12.00 4.50
N THR A 137 -5.36 11.43 4.24
CA THR A 137 -4.93 10.18 4.87
C THR A 137 -4.84 10.30 6.39
N VAL A 138 -4.24 11.38 6.88
CA VAL A 138 -4.19 11.68 8.31
C VAL A 138 -5.60 11.85 8.88
N ALA A 139 -6.48 12.58 8.19
CA ALA A 139 -7.86 12.81 8.63
C ALA A 139 -8.67 11.51 8.73
N VAL A 140 -8.54 10.59 7.77
CA VAL A 140 -9.17 9.26 7.79
C VAL A 140 -8.68 8.42 8.97
N ILE A 141 -7.36 8.43 9.24
CA ILE A 141 -6.77 7.72 10.39
C ILE A 141 -7.29 8.30 11.72
N VAL A 142 -7.34 9.62 11.83
CA VAL A 142 -7.89 10.32 13.02
C VAL A 142 -9.37 9.99 13.20
N ARG A 143 -10.16 9.99 12.11
CA ARG A 143 -11.60 9.65 12.16
C ARG A 143 -11.81 8.21 12.67
N ALA A 144 -10.97 7.26 12.27
CA ALA A 144 -11.05 5.89 12.77
C ALA A 144 -10.79 5.82 14.29
N ALA A 145 -9.75 6.51 14.79
CA ALA A 145 -9.43 6.59 16.21
C ALA A 145 -10.55 7.26 17.03
N GLN A 146 -11.11 8.38 16.55
CA GLN A 146 -12.25 9.06 17.17
C GLN A 146 -13.46 8.15 17.30
N THR A 147 -13.75 7.37 16.26
CA THR A 147 -14.93 6.49 16.21
C THR A 147 -14.85 5.37 17.25
N THR A 148 -13.67 4.88 17.55
CA THR A 148 -13.49 3.81 18.56
C THR A 148 -13.26 4.36 19.97
N GLY A 149 -13.03 5.66 20.12
CA GLY A 149 -12.71 6.30 21.39
C GLY A 149 -11.30 5.99 21.92
N ILE A 150 -10.42 5.46 21.07
CA ILE A 150 -9.04 5.15 21.45
C ILE A 150 -8.23 6.46 21.54
N SER A 151 -7.43 6.62 22.59
CA SER A 151 -6.58 7.80 22.75
C SER A 151 -5.24 7.69 22.04
N GLN A 152 -4.77 6.47 21.83
CA GLN A 152 -3.54 6.17 21.10
C GLN A 152 -3.61 4.77 20.49
N PHE A 153 -2.98 4.57 19.35
CA PHE A 153 -2.71 3.25 18.80
C PHE A 153 -1.62 2.55 19.60
N ALA A 154 -1.72 1.24 19.72
CA ALA A 154 -0.69 0.43 20.36
C ALA A 154 -0.50 -0.89 19.60
N PHE A 155 0.75 -1.22 19.28
CA PHE A 155 1.09 -2.48 18.61
C PHE A 155 2.51 -2.92 18.95
N ARG A 156 2.69 -4.17 19.40
CA ARG A 156 4.00 -4.78 19.71
C ARG A 156 4.91 -3.91 20.58
N GLY A 157 4.34 -3.32 21.64
CA GLY A 157 5.09 -2.47 22.59
C GLY A 157 5.39 -1.05 22.10
N ARG A 158 4.88 -0.66 20.92
CA ARG A 158 4.97 0.69 20.35
C ARG A 158 3.62 1.38 20.49
N SER A 159 3.64 2.71 20.57
CA SER A 159 2.41 3.51 20.58
C SER A 159 2.53 4.73 19.68
N ALA A 160 1.38 5.21 19.19
CA ALA A 160 1.26 6.42 18.39
C ALA A 160 -0.04 7.15 18.75
N ASP A 161 0.06 8.42 19.10
CA ASP A 161 -1.11 9.29 19.28
C ASP A 161 -1.51 9.87 17.92
N PRO A 162 -2.68 9.49 17.37
CA PRO A 162 -3.13 10.01 16.08
C PRO A 162 -3.64 11.45 16.14
N PHE A 163 -3.83 12.02 17.35
CA PHE A 163 -4.41 13.35 17.55
C PHE A 163 -3.35 14.46 17.64
N VAL A 164 -2.07 14.11 17.80
CA VAL A 164 -0.97 15.09 17.70
C VAL A 164 -0.55 15.25 16.24
N ALA A 165 0.03 16.41 15.91
CA ALA A 165 0.50 16.68 14.56
C ALA A 165 1.48 15.58 14.08
N PRO A 166 1.28 15.01 12.88
CA PRO A 166 2.16 13.98 12.35
C PRO A 166 3.58 14.53 12.11
N GLU A 167 4.55 13.65 12.17
CA GLU A 167 5.89 13.95 11.69
C GLU A 167 5.93 13.79 10.16
N PHE A 168 6.29 14.86 9.45
CA PHE A 168 6.63 14.81 8.04
C PHE A 168 8.13 14.61 7.89
N LEU A 169 8.54 13.48 7.31
CA LEU A 169 9.94 13.09 7.21
C LEU A 169 10.23 12.64 5.77
N THR A 170 11.19 13.28 5.10
CA THR A 170 11.61 12.79 3.77
C THR A 170 12.39 11.48 3.90
N VAL A 171 12.31 10.61 2.90
CA VAL A 171 13.08 9.35 2.88
C VAL A 171 14.57 9.65 3.01
N ALA A 172 15.09 10.67 2.35
CA ALA A 172 16.49 11.07 2.45
C ALA A 172 16.88 11.48 3.90
N ALA A 173 16.05 12.28 4.56
CA ALA A 173 16.28 12.66 5.95
C ALA A 173 16.18 11.46 6.92
N ALA A 174 15.28 10.51 6.64
CA ALA A 174 15.16 9.28 7.42
C ALA A 174 16.41 8.40 7.30
N PHE A 175 16.92 8.19 6.09
CA PHE A 175 18.15 7.45 5.84
C PHE A 175 19.36 8.11 6.50
N GLN A 176 19.47 9.43 6.40
CA GLN A 176 20.54 10.16 7.09
C GLN A 176 20.43 10.01 8.61
N ARG A 177 19.22 10.14 9.18
CA ARG A 177 18.97 10.12 10.63
C ARG A 177 19.20 8.74 11.24
N TYR A 178 18.68 7.69 10.60
CA TYR A 178 18.63 6.36 11.21
C TYR A 178 19.68 5.37 10.68
N ALA A 179 20.14 5.57 9.43
CA ALA A 179 21.17 4.74 8.83
C ALA A 179 22.52 5.46 8.63
N GLY A 180 22.56 6.81 8.77
CA GLY A 180 23.76 7.61 8.49
C GLY A 180 24.19 7.54 7.03
N ILE A 181 23.21 7.47 6.10
CA ILE A 181 23.45 7.34 4.65
C ILE A 181 22.86 8.55 3.94
N ASP A 182 23.68 9.24 3.14
CA ASP A 182 23.22 10.22 2.17
C ASP A 182 22.65 9.48 0.95
N LEU A 183 21.35 9.19 1.01
CA LEU A 183 20.66 8.40 -0.01
C LEU A 183 20.69 9.06 -1.39
N LEU A 184 20.45 10.39 -1.45
CA LEU A 184 20.34 11.08 -2.74
C LEU A 184 21.68 11.26 -3.45
N ALA A 185 22.82 11.11 -2.76
CA ALA A 185 24.11 11.00 -3.40
C ALA A 185 24.29 9.71 -4.21
N THR A 186 23.41 8.72 -4.02
CA THR A 186 23.39 7.45 -4.77
C THR A 186 22.38 7.41 -5.90
N VAL A 187 21.73 8.56 -6.20
CA VAL A 187 20.74 8.69 -7.29
C VAL A 187 21.22 9.74 -8.29
N THR A 188 21.36 9.36 -9.54
CA THR A 188 21.80 10.24 -10.62
C THR A 188 20.82 10.14 -11.79
N TYR A 189 20.28 11.25 -12.23
CA TYR A 189 19.28 11.34 -13.33
C TYR A 189 18.06 10.39 -13.16
N GLY A 190 17.64 10.16 -11.90
CA GLY A 190 16.53 9.26 -11.59
C GLY A 190 16.89 7.78 -11.50
N GLU A 191 18.13 7.42 -11.78
CA GLU A 191 18.64 6.04 -11.69
C GLU A 191 19.47 5.84 -10.42
N GLY A 192 19.36 4.65 -9.81
CA GLY A 192 20.11 4.28 -8.62
C GLY A 192 21.51 3.74 -8.91
N ASP A 193 22.55 4.36 -8.34
CA ASP A 193 23.92 3.81 -8.36
C ASP A 193 24.06 2.75 -7.27
N ARG A 194 23.94 1.47 -7.68
CA ARG A 194 24.08 0.32 -6.77
C ARG A 194 25.43 0.30 -6.05
N ALA A 195 26.52 0.66 -6.74
CA ALA A 195 27.86 0.58 -6.16
C ALA A 195 28.01 1.64 -5.05
N ALA A 196 27.53 2.87 -5.29
CA ALA A 196 27.53 3.93 -4.32
C ALA A 196 26.69 3.57 -3.07
N LEU A 197 25.47 3.02 -3.25
CA LEU A 197 24.63 2.62 -2.13
C LEU A 197 25.22 1.44 -1.36
N ALA A 198 25.79 0.44 -2.06
CA ALA A 198 26.45 -0.69 -1.41
C ALA A 198 27.66 -0.24 -0.56
N ALA A 199 28.46 0.71 -1.07
CA ALA A 199 29.57 1.29 -0.31
C ALA A 199 29.08 2.03 0.94
N ALA A 200 28.04 2.86 0.83
CA ALA A 200 27.45 3.61 1.97
C ALA A 200 26.80 2.68 3.01
N ALA A 201 26.24 1.53 2.57
CA ALA A 201 25.59 0.54 3.43
C ALA A 201 26.55 -0.52 4.00
N SER A 202 27.85 -0.47 3.65
CA SER A 202 28.84 -1.44 4.11
C SER A 202 28.91 -1.52 5.63
N GLY A 203 28.84 -2.74 6.16
CA GLY A 203 28.84 -3.00 7.61
C GLY A 203 27.53 -2.68 8.33
N LYS A 204 26.50 -2.20 7.61
CA LYS A 204 25.17 -1.87 8.19
C LYS A 204 24.13 -2.94 7.87
N ILE A 205 24.15 -3.50 6.66
CA ILE A 205 23.24 -4.55 6.20
C ILE A 205 24.03 -5.68 5.54
N ARG A 206 23.39 -6.83 5.36
CA ARG A 206 23.93 -7.91 4.54
C ARG A 206 23.72 -7.60 3.05
N ILE A 207 24.82 -7.45 2.31
CA ILE A 207 24.81 -7.20 0.86
C ILE A 207 25.08 -8.52 0.13
N ALA A 208 24.16 -8.96 -0.75
CA ALA A 208 24.35 -10.08 -1.64
C ALA A 208 24.90 -9.60 -3.01
N ALA A 209 25.55 -10.52 -3.75
CA ALA A 209 26.17 -10.15 -5.02
C ALA A 209 25.15 -9.74 -6.10
N ASP A 210 23.95 -10.29 -6.03
CA ASP A 210 22.83 -10.09 -6.94
C ASP A 210 21.80 -9.04 -6.45
N ASP A 211 22.04 -8.41 -5.27
CA ASP A 211 21.21 -7.32 -4.83
C ASP A 211 21.23 -6.16 -5.84
N THR A 212 20.07 -5.67 -6.20
CA THR A 212 19.90 -4.43 -6.96
C THR A 212 20.03 -3.22 -6.03
N TRP A 213 19.98 -1.99 -6.57
CA TRP A 213 19.86 -0.78 -5.77
C TRP A 213 18.60 -0.80 -4.91
N SER A 214 17.47 -1.22 -5.49
CA SER A 214 16.18 -1.34 -4.80
C SER A 214 16.20 -2.38 -3.67
N ASP A 215 16.91 -3.50 -3.84
CA ASP A 215 17.08 -4.48 -2.76
C ASP A 215 17.85 -3.89 -1.59
N LEU A 216 18.94 -3.16 -1.86
CA LEU A 216 19.72 -2.49 -0.82
C LEU A 216 18.92 -1.41 -0.13
N PHE A 217 18.17 -0.58 -0.89
CA PHE A 217 17.27 0.42 -0.36
C PHE A 217 16.23 -0.21 0.58
N SER A 218 15.54 -1.27 0.14
CA SER A 218 14.53 -1.97 0.93
C SER A 218 15.09 -2.57 2.20
N LYS A 219 16.28 -3.20 2.16
CA LYS A 219 16.94 -3.74 3.34
C LYS A 219 17.26 -2.65 4.37
N ILE A 220 17.82 -1.51 3.92
CA ILE A 220 18.12 -0.38 4.80
C ILE A 220 16.83 0.19 5.39
N LEU A 221 15.81 0.38 4.56
CA LEU A 221 14.50 0.89 5.00
C LEU A 221 13.93 0.00 6.12
N VAL A 222 13.82 -1.30 5.87
CA VAL A 222 13.22 -2.28 6.81
C VAL A 222 14.05 -2.43 8.09
N GLU A 223 15.39 -2.53 7.97
CA GLU A 223 16.24 -2.83 9.12
C GLU A 223 16.56 -1.60 9.98
N HIS A 224 16.68 -0.42 9.36
CA HIS A 224 17.18 0.79 10.06
C HIS A 224 16.17 1.92 10.16
N VAL A 225 15.20 2.05 9.26
CA VAL A 225 14.28 3.20 9.21
C VAL A 225 12.91 2.86 9.77
N GLU A 226 12.22 1.86 9.22
CA GLU A 226 10.85 1.49 9.63
C GLU A 226 10.67 1.23 11.14
N PRO A 227 11.66 0.64 11.87
CA PRO A 227 11.53 0.46 13.30
C PRO A 227 11.29 1.75 14.09
N HIS A 228 11.63 2.91 13.52
CA HIS A 228 11.50 4.23 14.15
C HIS A 228 10.27 5.00 13.71
N LEU A 229 9.57 4.54 12.65
CA LEU A 229 8.43 5.26 12.09
C LEU A 229 7.14 5.06 12.91
N GLY A 230 6.32 6.10 13.00
CA GLY A 230 5.06 6.04 13.73
C GLY A 230 5.20 5.84 15.24
N GLN A 231 6.29 6.29 15.84
CA GLN A 231 6.54 6.23 17.28
C GLN A 231 6.08 7.52 17.96
N GLY A 232 5.19 7.40 18.95
CA GLY A 232 4.61 8.54 19.68
C GLY A 232 3.59 9.35 18.89
N ARG A 233 3.66 9.38 17.57
CA ARG A 233 2.75 10.06 16.63
C ARG A 233 2.75 9.36 15.27
N LEU A 234 1.86 9.75 14.36
CA LEU A 234 1.94 9.31 12.97
C LEU A 234 3.22 9.85 12.30
N THR A 235 3.83 9.07 11.43
CA THR A 235 4.90 9.54 10.54
C THR A 235 4.41 9.48 9.10
N VAL A 236 4.48 10.59 8.37
CA VAL A 236 4.33 10.66 6.92
C VAL A 236 5.74 10.65 6.34
N LEU A 237 6.15 9.50 5.80
CA LEU A 237 7.43 9.33 5.11
C LEU A 237 7.21 9.66 3.65
N TYR A 238 7.89 10.67 3.09
CA TYR A 238 7.59 11.19 1.76
C TYR A 238 8.86 11.51 0.95
N GLU A 239 8.68 11.84 -0.33
CA GLU A 239 9.79 12.05 -1.28
C GLU A 239 10.67 10.79 -1.39
N TYR A 240 10.05 9.71 -1.86
CA TYR A 240 10.78 8.49 -2.17
C TYR A 240 11.78 8.75 -3.32
N PRO A 241 12.96 8.09 -3.30
CA PRO A 241 13.90 8.24 -4.41
C PRO A 241 13.29 7.76 -5.73
N ALA A 242 13.67 8.38 -6.84
CA ALA A 242 13.08 8.11 -8.14
C ALA A 242 13.13 6.62 -8.58
N PRO A 243 14.16 5.81 -8.26
CA PRO A 243 14.14 4.38 -8.53
C PRO A 243 13.01 3.62 -7.82
N GLU A 244 12.46 4.18 -6.74
CA GLU A 244 11.34 3.62 -5.97
C GLU A 244 10.02 4.37 -6.22
N SER A 245 9.90 5.05 -7.35
CA SER A 245 8.74 5.88 -7.66
C SER A 245 7.44 5.09 -7.91
N ALA A 246 7.52 3.78 -8.25
CA ALA A 246 6.34 2.98 -8.63
C ALA A 246 5.48 3.72 -9.69
N LEU A 247 4.22 4.02 -9.37
CA LEU A 247 3.29 4.75 -10.23
C LEU A 247 3.24 6.28 -9.94
N ALA A 248 4.16 6.78 -9.09
CA ALA A 248 4.23 8.20 -8.78
C ALA A 248 4.98 8.98 -9.86
N ARG A 249 4.57 10.23 -10.07
CA ARG A 249 5.34 11.16 -10.90
C ARG A 249 6.62 11.60 -10.19
N THR A 250 7.65 11.86 -10.97
CA THR A 250 8.89 12.45 -10.48
C THR A 250 8.66 13.92 -10.10
N LYS A 251 9.26 14.40 -9.02
CA LYS A 251 9.11 15.77 -8.56
C LYS A 251 9.87 16.72 -9.48
N HIS A 252 9.18 17.71 -10.04
CA HIS A 252 9.78 18.64 -11.01
C HIS A 252 10.97 19.43 -10.44
N ALA A 253 10.90 19.81 -9.16
CA ALA A 253 11.94 20.61 -8.51
C ALA A 253 13.21 19.81 -8.19
N ASP A 254 13.10 18.50 -7.98
CA ASP A 254 14.22 17.58 -7.76
C ASP A 254 13.92 16.22 -8.41
N PRO A 255 14.43 15.95 -9.62
CA PRO A 255 14.15 14.72 -10.34
C PRO A 255 14.74 13.45 -9.71
N ARG A 256 15.50 13.56 -8.62
CA ARG A 256 15.99 12.40 -7.86
C ARG A 256 14.91 11.80 -6.95
N VAL A 257 13.78 12.50 -6.75
CA VAL A 257 12.69 12.06 -5.89
C VAL A 257 11.35 12.06 -6.63
N ALA A 258 10.44 11.22 -6.15
CA ALA A 258 9.07 11.11 -6.64
C ALA A 258 8.08 11.66 -5.60
N GLU A 259 6.91 12.08 -6.07
CA GLU A 259 5.77 12.45 -5.23
C GLU A 259 5.07 11.18 -4.72
N ARG A 260 5.77 10.42 -3.88
CA ARG A 260 5.30 9.22 -3.18
C ARG A 260 5.42 9.42 -1.69
N PHE A 261 4.45 8.94 -0.95
CA PHE A 261 4.48 8.94 0.51
C PHE A 261 3.88 7.66 1.09
N GLU A 262 4.28 7.34 2.29
CA GLU A 262 3.69 6.30 3.12
C GLU A 262 3.36 6.85 4.51
N VAL A 263 2.33 6.31 5.16
CA VAL A 263 1.95 6.72 6.52
C VAL A 263 2.11 5.56 7.47
N TYR A 264 2.81 5.81 8.56
CA TYR A 264 3.13 4.83 9.59
C TYR A 264 2.52 5.17 10.94
N ALA A 265 2.07 4.14 11.66
CA ALA A 265 1.70 4.18 13.07
C ALA A 265 2.23 2.93 13.77
N CYS A 266 2.92 3.08 14.91
CA CYS A 266 3.48 1.96 15.68
C CYS A 266 4.45 1.05 14.86
N GLY A 267 5.12 1.58 13.85
CA GLY A 267 5.96 0.82 12.93
C GLY A 267 5.16 -0.02 11.91
N VAL A 268 3.86 0.24 11.78
CA VAL A 268 2.99 -0.40 10.79
C VAL A 268 2.71 0.60 9.68
N GLU A 269 3.03 0.23 8.45
CA GLU A 269 2.62 0.96 7.25
C GLU A 269 1.09 0.84 7.11
N LEU A 270 0.41 1.99 7.13
CA LEU A 270 -1.04 2.07 6.96
C LEU A 270 -1.45 2.45 5.54
N ALA A 271 -0.69 3.31 4.87
CA ALA A 271 -1.06 3.85 3.57
C ALA A 271 0.16 4.13 2.70
N ASN A 272 -0.01 4.00 1.38
CA ASN A 272 0.96 4.35 0.33
C ASN A 272 0.24 5.18 -0.73
N GLY A 273 0.74 6.37 -1.05
CA GLY A 273 0.06 7.30 -1.95
C GLY A 273 1.00 8.05 -2.87
N PHE A 274 0.43 8.59 -3.92
CA PHE A 274 1.16 9.17 -5.05
C PHE A 274 0.57 10.51 -5.50
N GLY A 275 1.45 11.42 -5.98
CA GLY A 275 1.12 12.29 -7.09
C GLY A 275 1.23 11.44 -8.36
N GLU A 276 0.11 11.26 -9.06
CA GLU A 276 -0.05 10.25 -10.10
C GLU A 276 0.76 10.55 -11.35
N LEU A 277 1.46 9.54 -11.88
CA LEU A 277 2.10 9.63 -13.18
C LEU A 277 1.03 9.68 -14.29
N THR A 278 1.13 10.68 -15.17
CA THR A 278 0.22 10.86 -16.32
C THR A 278 0.95 10.75 -17.67
N ASP A 279 2.20 10.30 -17.66
CA ASP A 279 2.98 10.02 -18.85
C ASP A 279 2.88 8.52 -19.19
N ALA A 280 2.09 8.20 -20.20
CA ALA A 280 1.86 6.83 -20.63
C ALA A 280 3.12 6.14 -21.20
N VAL A 281 4.07 6.91 -21.77
CA VAL A 281 5.32 6.36 -22.31
C VAL A 281 6.24 5.95 -21.17
N GLU A 282 6.40 6.83 -20.19
CA GLU A 282 7.17 6.54 -18.99
C GLU A 282 6.53 5.40 -18.17
N GLN A 283 5.18 5.38 -18.06
CA GLN A 283 4.47 4.31 -17.37
C GLN A 283 4.70 2.95 -18.01
N ARG A 284 4.68 2.89 -19.36
CA ARG A 284 4.98 1.67 -20.11
C ARG A 284 6.40 1.18 -19.80
N ARG A 285 7.38 2.08 -19.92
CA ARG A 285 8.79 1.75 -19.64
C ARG A 285 8.94 1.11 -18.26
N ARG A 286 8.36 1.73 -17.22
CA ARG A 286 8.41 1.19 -15.85
C ARG A 286 7.75 -0.18 -15.72
N PHE A 287 6.65 -0.40 -16.42
CA PHE A 287 5.99 -1.72 -16.42
C PHE A 287 6.83 -2.79 -17.10
N GLU A 288 7.45 -2.46 -18.23
CA GLU A 288 8.34 -3.38 -18.95
C GLU A 288 9.54 -3.77 -18.08
N ASP A 289 10.23 -2.78 -17.47
CA ASP A 289 11.35 -2.99 -16.56
C ASP A 289 10.94 -3.87 -15.34
N SER A 290 9.80 -3.57 -14.73
CA SER A 290 9.29 -4.34 -13.58
C SER A 290 8.93 -5.77 -13.97
N MET A 291 8.36 -6.00 -15.17
CA MET A 291 8.01 -7.34 -15.65
C MET A 291 9.23 -8.13 -16.09
N GLU A 292 10.29 -7.49 -16.57
CA GLU A 292 11.58 -8.15 -16.83
C GLU A 292 12.21 -8.63 -15.52
N GLU A 293 12.22 -7.77 -14.50
CA GLU A 293 12.74 -8.13 -13.18
C GLU A 293 11.91 -9.23 -12.53
N LYS A 294 10.56 -9.16 -12.64
CA LYS A 294 9.66 -10.20 -12.14
C LYS A 294 9.90 -11.54 -12.84
N ALA A 295 10.07 -11.53 -14.15
CA ALA A 295 10.39 -12.73 -14.92
C ALA A 295 11.75 -13.32 -14.52
N ARG A 296 12.75 -12.46 -14.30
CA ARG A 296 14.09 -12.88 -13.86
C ARG A 296 14.06 -13.55 -12.48
N ARG A 297 13.31 -12.96 -11.52
CA ARG A 297 13.27 -13.43 -10.13
C ARG A 297 12.33 -14.61 -9.89
N TYR A 298 11.14 -14.55 -10.50
CA TYR A 298 10.04 -15.45 -10.16
C TYR A 298 9.56 -16.32 -11.31
N GLY A 299 10.08 -16.12 -12.54
CA GLY A 299 9.56 -16.79 -13.74
C GLY A 299 8.14 -16.38 -14.10
N GLU A 300 7.65 -15.26 -13.57
CA GLU A 300 6.28 -14.76 -13.76
C GLU A 300 6.28 -13.46 -14.56
N ARG A 301 5.29 -13.29 -15.43
CA ARG A 301 5.06 -12.04 -16.16
C ARG A 301 3.57 -11.80 -16.29
N TYR A 302 3.10 -10.60 -15.98
CA TYR A 302 1.74 -10.19 -16.22
C TYR A 302 1.63 -9.42 -17.53
N PRO A 303 0.48 -9.48 -18.22
CA PRO A 303 0.24 -8.65 -19.41
C PRO A 303 0.21 -7.18 -19.01
N ILE A 304 0.61 -6.32 -19.93
CA ILE A 304 0.41 -4.87 -19.80
C ILE A 304 -1.01 -4.56 -20.27
N ASP A 305 -1.74 -3.79 -19.48
CA ASP A 305 -3.09 -3.31 -19.83
C ASP A 305 -2.96 -2.07 -20.72
N GLU A 306 -3.10 -2.28 -22.04
CA GLU A 306 -2.99 -1.21 -23.04
C GLU A 306 -4.10 -0.15 -22.89
N ASP A 307 -5.29 -0.57 -22.47
CA ASP A 307 -6.40 0.32 -22.20
C ASP A 307 -6.13 1.21 -20.96
N PHE A 308 -5.45 0.67 -19.95
CA PHE A 308 -4.96 1.47 -18.83
C PHE A 308 -3.94 2.52 -19.28
N LEU A 309 -2.97 2.15 -20.11
CA LEU A 309 -1.96 3.10 -20.61
C LEU A 309 -2.61 4.22 -21.45
N ALA A 310 -3.62 3.86 -22.26
CA ALA A 310 -4.38 4.87 -23.00
C ALA A 310 -5.11 5.85 -22.06
N ALA A 311 -5.71 5.33 -20.98
CA ALA A 311 -6.38 6.15 -19.98
C ALA A 311 -5.40 7.06 -19.22
N VAL A 312 -4.22 6.57 -18.83
CA VAL A 312 -3.16 7.38 -18.18
C VAL A 312 -2.77 8.57 -19.03
N GLY A 313 -2.67 8.40 -20.36
CA GLY A 313 -2.30 9.48 -21.29
C GLY A 313 -3.33 10.60 -21.42
N VAL A 314 -4.56 10.40 -20.95
CA VAL A 314 -5.66 11.41 -21.07
C VAL A 314 -6.25 11.79 -19.71
N MET A 315 -5.90 11.11 -18.63
CA MET A 315 -6.41 11.49 -17.32
C MET A 315 -5.84 12.84 -16.86
N PRO A 316 -6.60 13.65 -16.09
CA PRO A 316 -6.09 14.87 -15.53
C PRO A 316 -4.96 14.59 -14.52
N PRO A 317 -4.09 15.59 -14.21
CA PRO A 317 -3.23 15.49 -13.04
C PRO A 317 -4.05 15.09 -11.81
N ALA A 318 -3.57 14.15 -11.06
CA ALA A 318 -4.31 13.62 -9.92
C ALA A 318 -3.34 13.21 -8.79
N SER A 319 -3.90 12.96 -7.63
CA SER A 319 -3.22 12.31 -6.53
C SER A 319 -4.14 11.26 -5.90
N GLY A 320 -3.58 10.15 -5.47
CA GLY A 320 -4.31 9.04 -4.89
C GLY A 320 -3.54 8.35 -3.78
N VAL A 321 -4.25 7.51 -3.03
CA VAL A 321 -3.66 6.74 -1.93
C VAL A 321 -4.41 5.44 -1.71
N ALA A 322 -3.65 4.38 -1.43
CA ALA A 322 -4.11 3.09 -0.98
C ALA A 322 -3.85 2.95 0.52
N LEU A 323 -4.90 2.67 1.30
CA LEU A 323 -4.82 2.45 2.73
C LEU A 323 -5.27 1.03 3.07
N GLY A 324 -4.43 0.30 3.81
CA GLY A 324 -4.76 -1.02 4.35
C GLY A 324 -5.85 -0.91 5.43
N PHE A 325 -7.12 -0.98 5.03
CA PHE A 325 -8.25 -0.74 5.94
C PHE A 325 -8.30 -1.73 7.10
N ASP A 326 -7.93 -2.98 6.86
CA ASP A 326 -7.90 -3.99 7.91
C ASP A 326 -6.79 -3.71 8.95
N ARG A 327 -5.63 -3.17 8.51
CA ARG A 327 -4.56 -2.70 9.42
C ARG A 327 -5.01 -1.49 10.24
N LEU A 328 -5.68 -0.52 9.60
CA LEU A 328 -6.24 0.63 10.32
C LEU A 328 -7.29 0.18 11.35
N ALA A 329 -8.21 -0.70 10.96
CA ALA A 329 -9.22 -1.24 11.85
C ALA A 329 -8.58 -2.01 13.02
N MET A 330 -7.51 -2.78 12.78
CA MET A 330 -6.76 -3.49 13.81
C MET A 330 -6.19 -2.51 14.85
N LEU A 331 -5.47 -1.47 14.41
CA LEU A 331 -4.91 -0.47 15.33
C LEU A 331 -6.01 0.33 16.05
N ALA A 332 -7.04 0.76 15.34
CA ALA A 332 -8.12 1.57 15.90
C ALA A 332 -9.00 0.80 16.91
N THR A 333 -9.05 -0.52 16.84
CA THR A 333 -9.82 -1.35 17.78
C THR A 333 -8.97 -1.94 18.90
N GLY A 334 -7.65 -1.80 18.84
CA GLY A 334 -6.71 -2.44 19.77
C GLY A 334 -6.55 -3.94 19.56
N ALA A 335 -6.97 -4.48 18.40
CA ALA A 335 -6.71 -5.85 18.04
C ALA A 335 -5.21 -6.08 17.80
N VAL A 336 -4.71 -7.27 18.10
CA VAL A 336 -3.28 -7.61 18.00
C VAL A 336 -2.94 -8.42 16.76
N ARG A 337 -3.95 -8.89 16.03
CA ARG A 337 -3.82 -9.65 14.79
C ARG A 337 -4.92 -9.25 13.80
N ILE A 338 -4.59 -9.25 12.52
CA ILE A 338 -5.50 -8.81 11.46
C ILE A 338 -6.75 -9.70 11.31
N ASP A 339 -6.65 -11.01 11.60
CA ASP A 339 -7.77 -11.95 11.55
C ASP A 339 -8.87 -11.63 12.58
N GLN A 340 -8.55 -10.86 13.63
CA GLN A 340 -9.53 -10.46 14.64
C GLN A 340 -10.53 -9.42 14.12
N VAL A 341 -10.15 -8.64 13.12
CA VAL A 341 -10.99 -7.59 12.52
C VAL A 341 -11.66 -7.99 11.20
N VAL A 342 -11.44 -9.20 10.73
CA VAL A 342 -12.06 -9.74 9.50
C VAL A 342 -13.17 -10.70 9.86
N TRP A 343 -14.41 -10.50 9.32
CA TRP A 343 -15.56 -11.33 9.65
C TRP A 343 -15.33 -12.81 9.38
N THR A 344 -14.85 -13.12 8.19
CA THR A 344 -14.57 -14.48 7.73
C THR A 344 -13.14 -14.56 7.23
N PRO A 345 -12.15 -14.84 8.09
CA PRO A 345 -10.77 -15.03 7.65
C PRO A 345 -10.69 -16.14 6.60
N PRO A 346 -9.80 -16.02 5.60
CA PRO A 346 -9.58 -17.07 4.61
C PRO A 346 -9.29 -18.44 5.26
N ALA A 347 -9.73 -19.52 4.60
CA ALA A 347 -9.55 -20.87 5.12
C ALA A 347 -8.06 -21.20 5.27
N GLY A 348 -7.69 -21.83 6.38
CA GLY A 348 -6.30 -22.17 6.71
C GLY A 348 -5.49 -21.05 7.38
N GLU A 349 -6.11 -19.91 7.67
CA GLU A 349 -5.46 -18.71 8.27
C GLU A 349 -5.69 -18.59 9.79
N ALA A 350 -6.23 -19.60 10.43
CA ALA A 350 -6.58 -19.57 11.87
C ALA A 350 -5.55 -20.30 12.73
#